data_9be800835820f2ef41a85f886a46e9d2
#
_entry.id   9be800835820f2ef41a85f886a46e9d2
#
_cell.length_a   1.000
_cell.length_b   1.000
_cell.length_c   1.000
_cell.angle_alpha   90.00
_cell.angle_beta   90.00
_cell.angle_gamma   90.00
#
_symmetry.space_group_name_H-M   'P 1'
#
loop_
_entity.id
_entity.type
_entity.pdbx_description
1 polymer ?
#
loop_
_entity_poly.entity_id
_entity_poly.type
_entity_poly.pdbx_seq_one_letter_code
_entity_poly.pdbx_strand_id
1 'polypeptide(L)'
;MDSLSIFKALRRPNLMIRAARIGVETYRRERDLKRLLRAQGLPTPGTSLGNLLTIEREMEANRTAGDSTYSITRHIEVLTALMAEASLLPRPSAKIS
;
A
#
# COMPACT_ATOMS: atom_id res chain seq x y z
N MET A 1 -5.47 -12.64 9.16
CA MET A 1 -5.15 -12.37 7.76
C MET A 1 -3.85 -11.62 7.69
N ASP A 2 -2.94 -12.06 6.88
CA ASP A 2 -1.68 -11.36 6.75
C ASP A 2 -1.75 -10.39 5.57
N SER A 3 -0.71 -9.56 5.41
CA SER A 3 -0.71 -8.56 4.37
C SER A 3 -0.73 -9.18 2.97
N LEU A 4 -0.18 -10.37 2.84
CA LEU A 4 -0.14 -11.04 1.55
C LEU A 4 -1.54 -11.43 1.08
N SER A 5 -2.40 -11.87 2.00
CA SER A 5 -3.76 -12.21 1.65
C SER A 5 -4.53 -11.01 1.12
N ILE A 6 -4.31 -9.84 1.71
CA ILE A 6 -4.95 -8.63 1.25
C ILE A 6 -4.58 -8.34 -0.21
N PHE A 7 -3.30 -8.51 -0.55
CA PHE A 7 -2.82 -8.18 -1.88
C PHE A 7 -3.27 -9.18 -2.92
N LYS A 8 -3.42 -10.44 -2.55
CA LYS A 8 -3.99 -11.42 -3.47
C LYS A 8 -5.42 -11.05 -3.82
N ALA A 9 -6.17 -10.56 -2.84
CA ALA A 9 -7.56 -10.18 -3.08
C ALA A 9 -7.70 -8.94 -3.96
N LEU A 10 -6.69 -8.08 -4.01
CA LEU A 10 -6.76 -6.87 -4.80
C LEU A 10 -6.65 -7.11 -6.30
N ARG A 11 -6.16 -8.25 -6.73
CA ARG A 11 -6.06 -8.59 -8.16
C ARG A 11 -5.30 -7.55 -8.96
N ARG A 12 -4.08 -7.28 -8.54
CA ARG A 12 -3.18 -6.42 -9.30
C ARG A 12 -2.20 -7.27 -10.10
N PRO A 13 -1.60 -6.72 -11.16
CA PRO A 13 -0.61 -7.48 -11.92
C PRO A 13 0.51 -8.01 -11.03
N ASN A 14 0.89 -9.25 -11.26
CA ASN A 14 1.89 -9.89 -10.41
C ASN A 14 3.20 -9.12 -10.39
N LEU A 15 3.59 -8.53 -11.52
CA LEU A 15 4.83 -7.76 -11.56
C LEU A 15 4.80 -6.59 -10.58
N MET A 16 3.66 -5.91 -10.49
CA MET A 16 3.53 -4.79 -9.56
C MET A 16 3.59 -5.24 -8.12
N ILE A 17 2.95 -6.36 -7.82
CA ILE A 17 2.96 -6.90 -6.46
C ILE A 17 4.38 -7.33 -6.07
N ARG A 18 5.09 -7.96 -6.99
CA ARG A 18 6.47 -8.40 -6.72
C ARG A 18 7.39 -7.20 -6.52
N ALA A 19 7.25 -6.17 -7.35
CA ALA A 19 8.06 -4.97 -7.21
C ALA A 19 7.77 -4.27 -5.88
N ALA A 20 6.51 -4.20 -5.49
CA ALA A 20 6.14 -3.59 -4.22
C ALA A 20 6.71 -4.35 -3.03
N ARG A 21 6.70 -5.68 -3.11
CA ARG A 21 7.25 -6.50 -2.05
C ARG A 21 8.74 -6.26 -1.85
N ILE A 22 9.46 -6.10 -2.94
CA ILE A 22 10.89 -5.78 -2.88
C ILE A 22 11.08 -4.41 -2.23
N GLY A 23 10.23 -3.44 -2.58
CA GLY A 23 10.33 -2.10 -2.06
C GLY A 23 10.11 -1.98 -0.56
N VAL A 24 9.42 -2.94 0.04
CA VAL A 24 9.14 -2.90 1.48
C VAL A 24 10.45 -2.85 2.28
N GLU A 25 11.50 -3.46 1.78
CA GLU A 25 12.76 -3.52 2.51
C GLU A 25 13.39 -2.15 2.70
N THR A 26 13.10 -1.20 1.83
CA THR A 26 13.66 0.15 1.94
C THR A 26 12.62 1.19 2.32
N TYR A 27 11.40 0.77 2.59
CA TYR A 27 10.33 1.70 2.94
C TYR A 27 10.58 2.32 4.32
N ARG A 28 10.38 3.63 4.41
CA ARG A 28 10.48 4.35 5.68
C ARG A 28 9.27 5.25 5.85
N ARG A 29 8.52 5.04 6.93
CA ARG A 29 7.30 5.83 7.19
C ARG A 29 7.58 7.31 7.23
N GLU A 30 8.68 7.69 7.89
CA GLU A 30 9.00 9.11 8.09
C GLU A 30 9.24 9.84 6.77
N ARG A 31 9.73 9.12 5.78
CA ARG A 31 10.03 9.71 4.49
C ARG A 31 8.92 9.47 3.48
N ASP A 32 8.53 8.21 3.33
CA ASP A 32 7.69 7.80 2.21
C ASP A 32 6.22 8.05 2.47
N LEU A 33 5.75 7.77 3.69
CA LEU A 33 4.34 7.92 4.00
C LEU A 33 3.93 9.39 3.98
N LYS A 34 4.77 10.26 4.54
CA LYS A 34 4.47 11.69 4.50
C LYS A 34 4.35 12.18 3.08
N ARG A 35 5.24 11.73 2.21
CA ARG A 35 5.24 12.16 0.82
C ARG A 35 4.00 11.65 0.10
N LEU A 36 3.67 10.39 0.28
CA LEU A 36 2.55 9.78 -0.43
C LEU A 36 1.21 10.36 0.03
N LEU A 37 1.06 10.63 1.31
CA LEU A 37 -0.20 11.15 1.85
C LEU A 37 -0.21 12.66 1.93
N ARG A 38 0.91 13.32 1.64
CA ARG A 38 1.05 14.77 1.79
C ARG A 38 0.66 15.21 3.19
N ALA A 39 1.08 14.44 4.18
CA ALA A 39 0.69 14.67 5.56
C ALA A 39 1.77 15.44 6.30
N GLN A 40 1.36 16.25 7.27
CA GLN A 40 2.29 16.99 8.10
C GLN A 40 2.82 16.15 9.25
N GLY A 41 2.07 15.14 9.66
CA GLY A 41 2.50 14.21 10.68
C GLY A 41 2.35 12.78 10.19
N LEU A 42 2.74 11.83 11.03
CA LEU A 42 2.63 10.42 10.68
C LEU A 42 1.35 9.85 11.30
N PRO A 43 0.39 9.43 10.48
CA PRO A 43 -0.79 8.77 11.03
C PRO A 43 -0.44 7.38 11.56
N THR A 44 -1.32 6.84 12.38
CA THR A 44 -1.16 5.47 12.83
C THR A 44 -1.30 4.52 11.65
N PRO A 45 -0.75 3.30 11.76
CA PRO A 45 -0.85 2.35 10.64
C PRO A 45 -2.30 2.06 10.22
N GLY A 46 -3.22 2.01 11.15
CA GLY A 46 -4.61 1.78 10.79
C GLY A 46 -5.18 2.90 9.92
N THR A 47 -4.90 4.14 10.29
CA THR A 47 -5.36 5.30 9.52
C THR A 47 -4.66 5.39 8.17
N SER A 48 -3.34 5.19 8.17
CA SER A 48 -2.59 5.27 6.92
C SER A 48 -3.03 4.20 5.93
N LEU A 49 -3.30 3.00 6.42
CA LEU A 49 -3.74 1.91 5.56
C LEU A 49 -5.03 2.27 4.82
N GLY A 50 -6.00 2.84 5.55
CA GLY A 50 -7.25 3.27 4.92
C GLY A 50 -7.04 4.34 3.88
N ASN A 51 -6.19 5.33 4.18
CA ASN A 51 -5.91 6.41 3.24
C ASN A 51 -5.20 5.88 2.00
N LEU A 52 -4.24 5.00 2.20
CA LEU A 52 -3.50 4.42 1.07
C LEU A 52 -4.39 3.54 0.21
N LEU A 53 -5.33 2.81 0.82
CA LEU A 53 -6.26 2.00 0.04
C LEU A 53 -7.12 2.86 -0.88
N THR A 54 -7.57 4.02 -0.40
CA THR A 54 -8.35 4.93 -1.22
C THR A 54 -7.53 5.42 -2.42
N ILE A 55 -6.29 5.83 -2.16
CA ILE A 55 -5.42 6.29 -3.23
C ILE A 55 -5.14 5.17 -4.23
N GLU A 56 -4.87 3.98 -3.71
CA GLU A 56 -4.55 2.84 -4.56
C GLU A 56 -5.72 2.47 -5.48
N ARG A 57 -6.93 2.51 -4.96
CA ARG A 57 -8.11 2.20 -5.77
C ARG A 57 -8.31 3.21 -6.89
N GLU A 58 -8.04 4.49 -6.60
CA GLU A 58 -8.11 5.50 -7.63
C GLU A 58 -7.07 5.27 -8.71
N MET A 59 -5.85 4.90 -8.30
CA MET A 59 -4.79 4.60 -9.27
C MET A 59 -5.13 3.40 -10.12
N GLU A 60 -5.73 2.38 -9.53
CA GLU A 60 -6.12 1.20 -10.28
C GLU A 60 -7.21 1.54 -11.30
N ALA A 61 -8.16 2.37 -10.92
CA ALA A 61 -9.18 2.82 -11.85
C ALA A 61 -8.56 3.57 -13.02
N ASN A 62 -7.58 4.42 -12.73
CA ASN A 62 -6.89 5.17 -13.78
C ASN A 62 -6.06 4.25 -14.68
N ARG A 63 -5.43 3.24 -14.11
CA ARG A 63 -4.64 2.29 -14.88
C ARG A 63 -5.53 1.54 -15.89
N THR A 64 -6.65 1.03 -15.42
CA THR A 64 -7.54 0.25 -16.30
C THR A 64 -8.24 1.12 -17.30
N ALA A 65 -8.44 2.40 -17.02
CA ALA A 65 -9.05 3.34 -17.94
C ALA A 65 -8.07 3.90 -18.97
N GLY A 66 -6.78 3.62 -18.82
CA GLY A 66 -5.79 4.16 -19.74
C GLY A 66 -5.55 5.65 -19.55
N ASP A 67 -5.72 6.16 -18.34
CA ASP A 67 -5.54 7.58 -18.05
C ASP A 67 -4.09 7.99 -18.30
N SER A 68 -3.90 9.08 -19.04
CA SER A 68 -2.56 9.50 -19.44
C SER A 68 -1.72 10.01 -18.27
N THR A 69 -2.34 10.36 -17.14
CA THR A 69 -1.61 10.82 -15.97
C THR A 69 -1.22 9.66 -15.05
N TYR A 70 -1.62 8.44 -15.37
CA TYR A 70 -1.29 7.30 -14.54
C TYR A 70 0.21 7.03 -14.53
N SER A 71 0.75 6.76 -13.35
CA SER A 71 2.17 6.44 -13.18
C SER A 71 2.30 5.08 -12.51
N ILE A 72 2.89 4.11 -13.20
CA ILE A 72 3.11 2.80 -12.62
C ILE A 72 4.09 2.87 -11.45
N THR A 73 5.10 3.74 -11.56
CA THR A 73 6.07 3.91 -10.48
C THR A 73 5.38 4.35 -9.20
N ARG A 74 4.53 5.37 -9.30
CA ARG A 74 3.82 5.86 -8.13
C ARG A 74 2.85 4.81 -7.59
N HIS A 75 2.20 4.06 -8.48
CA HIS A 75 1.28 3.02 -8.06
C HIS A 75 2.03 1.93 -7.26
N ILE A 76 3.22 1.54 -7.73
CA ILE A 76 4.03 0.58 -7.02
C ILE A 76 4.47 1.13 -5.66
N GLU A 77 4.79 2.42 -5.58
CA GLU A 77 5.14 3.03 -4.30
C GLU A 77 3.99 2.95 -3.30
N VAL A 78 2.77 3.19 -3.77
CA VAL A 78 1.60 3.09 -2.90
C VAL A 78 1.37 1.65 -2.45
N LEU A 79 1.53 0.69 -3.36
CA LEU A 79 1.41 -0.72 -2.99
C LEU A 79 2.47 -1.12 -1.97
N THR A 80 3.70 -0.61 -2.13
CA THR A 80 4.77 -0.85 -1.17
C THR A 80 4.38 -0.34 0.22
N ALA A 81 3.87 0.89 0.27
CA ALA A 81 3.45 1.48 1.54
C ALA A 81 2.31 0.68 2.16
N LEU A 82 1.36 0.22 1.35
CA LEU A 82 0.27 -0.60 1.85
C LEU A 82 0.79 -1.87 2.52
N MET A 83 1.71 -2.56 1.86
CA MET A 83 2.28 -3.78 2.43
C MET A 83 3.01 -3.49 3.75
N ALA A 84 3.81 -2.44 3.76
CA ALA A 84 4.59 -2.11 4.95
C ALA A 84 3.68 -1.69 6.10
N GLU A 85 2.69 -0.83 5.84
CA GLU A 85 1.80 -0.38 6.90
C GLU A 85 0.92 -1.51 7.41
N ALA A 86 0.47 -2.39 6.54
CA ALA A 86 -0.32 -3.54 6.95
C ALA A 86 0.47 -4.45 7.88
N SER A 87 1.76 -4.58 7.65
CA SER A 87 2.59 -5.44 8.48
C SER A 87 2.80 -4.87 9.89
N LEU A 88 2.52 -3.59 10.08
CA LEU A 88 2.64 -2.96 11.39
C LEU A 88 1.38 -3.10 12.23
N LEU A 89 0.29 -3.56 11.64
CA LEU A 89 -0.93 -3.77 12.40
C LEU A 89 -0.81 -5.00 13.29
N PRO A 90 -1.46 -5.01 14.46
CA PRO A 90 -1.45 -6.20 15.30
C PRO A 90 -2.09 -7.36 14.56
N ARG A 91 -1.56 -8.55 14.76
CA ARG A 91 -2.17 -9.73 14.16
C ARG A 91 -3.52 -9.98 14.79
N PRO A 92 -4.55 -10.21 13.96
CA PRO A 92 -5.87 -10.46 14.52
C PRO A 92 -5.88 -11.80 15.23
N SER A 93 -6.29 -11.76 16.43
CA SER A 93 -6.82 -12.87 17.19
C SER A 93 -6.10 -14.20 17.16
N ALA A 94 -4.97 -14.30 16.55
CA ALA A 94 -4.28 -15.60 16.53
C ALA A 94 -4.07 -16.11 17.94
N LYS A 95 -3.96 -15.24 18.88
CA LYS A 95 -3.72 -15.64 20.23
C LYS A 95 -4.97 -15.88 21.01
N ILE A 96 -6.09 -15.72 20.45
CA ILE A 96 -7.30 -15.85 21.21
C ILE A 96 -7.63 -17.25 21.56
N SER A 97 -7.21 -18.12 20.78
CA SER A 97 -7.52 -19.50 21.06
C SER A 97 -6.87 -19.96 22.35
#